data_0aec672ef620fa3c2152e65862c21402
#
_entry.id   0aec672ef620fa3c2152e65862c21402
#
_cell.length_a   1.000
_cell.length_b   1.000
_cell.length_c   1.000
_cell.angle_alpha   90.00
_cell.angle_beta   90.00
_cell.angle_gamma   90.00
#
_symmetry.space_group_name_H-M   'P 1'
#
loop_
_entity.id
_entity.type
_entity.pdbx_description
1 polymer ?
#
loop_
_entity_poly.entity_id
_entity_poly.type
_entity_poly.pdbx_seq_one_letter_code
_entity_poly.pdbx_strand_id
1 'polypeptide(L)'
;NCGYEAAGLNMIYFYTEVNNEHLADVVNGIRYMNFAGFAVTKPNKVKVLEYLDELDPLCEKMGASNTVVKTPEGKLVGYNTDGIGFIRSMERDGNVKIDENTYFCIGSGGAGRAMCSALAYYGAKKIYITDVFEESSKSLVEDINKNFAPVAEFCPAGDFSKVKEATVVLNASGIG
;
A
#
# COMPACT_ATOMS: atom_id res chain seq x y z
N ASN A 1 -0.30 15.81 -16.10
CA ASN A 1 -0.35 15.51 -17.55
C ASN A 1 1.03 15.62 -18.23
N CYS A 2 1.97 16.45 -17.71
CA CYS A 2 3.33 16.59 -18.29
C CYS A 2 4.06 15.25 -18.47
N GLY A 3 3.84 14.26 -17.61
CA GLY A 3 4.43 12.92 -17.78
C GLY A 3 3.91 12.19 -19.02
N TYR A 4 2.64 12.34 -19.35
CA TYR A 4 2.06 11.76 -20.56
C TYR A 4 2.60 12.45 -21.82
N GLU A 5 2.73 13.76 -21.78
CA GLU A 5 3.33 14.53 -22.86
C GLU A 5 4.80 14.14 -23.10
N ALA A 6 5.58 14.04 -22.01
CA ALA A 6 6.98 13.61 -22.07
C ALA A 6 7.15 12.17 -22.61
N ALA A 7 6.19 11.30 -22.34
CA ALA A 7 6.14 9.93 -22.83
C ALA A 7 5.53 9.79 -24.24
N GLY A 8 5.08 10.88 -24.86
CA GLY A 8 4.41 10.87 -26.18
C GLY A 8 3.04 10.18 -26.16
N LEU A 9 2.38 10.11 -25.00
CA LEU A 9 1.09 9.45 -24.83
C LEU A 9 -0.06 10.45 -24.99
N ASN A 10 -1.01 10.17 -25.87
CA ASN A 10 -2.23 10.94 -26.02
C ASN A 10 -3.24 10.55 -24.95
N MET A 11 -2.96 10.94 -23.70
CA MET A 11 -3.75 10.62 -22.52
C MET A 11 -3.95 11.85 -21.64
N ILE A 12 -5.04 11.85 -20.88
CA ILE A 12 -5.36 12.89 -19.90
C ILE A 12 -5.56 12.24 -18.53
N TYR A 13 -4.93 12.80 -17.51
CA TYR A 13 -5.22 12.50 -16.12
C TYR A 13 -5.99 13.68 -15.51
N PHE A 14 -7.14 13.37 -14.91
CA PHE A 14 -7.95 14.35 -14.21
C PHE A 14 -8.41 13.80 -12.86
N TYR A 15 -8.70 14.69 -11.95
CA TYR A 15 -9.20 14.39 -10.62
C TYR A 15 -10.74 14.42 -10.61
N THR A 16 -11.34 13.47 -9.90
CA THR A 16 -12.76 13.48 -9.57
C THR A 16 -12.97 12.98 -8.15
N GLU A 17 -13.94 13.55 -7.45
CA GLU A 17 -14.30 13.14 -6.10
C GLU A 17 -15.46 12.14 -6.15
N VAL A 18 -15.29 11.00 -5.49
CA VAL A 18 -16.27 9.93 -5.44
C VAL A 18 -16.38 9.43 -4.01
N ASN A 19 -17.58 9.54 -3.43
CA ASN A 19 -17.87 8.96 -2.12
C ASN A 19 -18.20 7.46 -2.24
N ASN A 20 -18.21 6.76 -1.09
CA ASN A 20 -18.46 5.32 -1.04
C ASN A 20 -19.84 4.90 -1.57
N GLU A 21 -20.84 5.78 -1.51
CA GLU A 21 -22.22 5.48 -1.93
C GLU A 21 -22.34 5.30 -3.45
N HIS A 22 -21.55 6.07 -4.21
CA HIS A 22 -21.58 6.08 -5.67
C HIS A 22 -20.40 5.33 -6.31
N LEU A 23 -19.56 4.69 -5.50
CA LEU A 23 -18.35 4.04 -6.01
C LEU A 23 -18.67 2.93 -7.01
N ALA A 24 -19.70 2.14 -6.75
CA ALA A 24 -20.15 1.07 -7.66
C ALA A 24 -20.55 1.61 -9.04
N ASP A 25 -21.35 2.67 -9.06
CA ASP A 25 -21.86 3.26 -10.30
C ASP A 25 -20.71 3.87 -11.12
N VAL A 26 -19.77 4.55 -10.45
CA VAL A 26 -18.60 5.16 -11.09
C VAL A 26 -17.69 4.09 -11.68
N VAL A 27 -17.34 3.03 -10.91
CA VAL A 27 -16.48 1.94 -11.39
C VAL A 27 -17.14 1.21 -12.56
N ASN A 28 -18.45 0.93 -12.50
CA ASN A 28 -19.20 0.35 -13.59
C ASN A 28 -19.24 1.27 -14.82
N GLY A 29 -19.43 2.58 -14.64
CA GLY A 29 -19.35 3.55 -15.72
C GLY A 29 -17.99 3.54 -16.43
N ILE A 30 -16.91 3.51 -15.68
CA ILE A 30 -15.53 3.45 -16.22
C ILE A 30 -15.30 2.21 -17.08
N ARG A 31 -15.93 1.07 -16.78
CA ARG A 31 -15.82 -0.14 -17.61
C ARG A 31 -16.22 0.08 -19.06
N TYR A 32 -17.26 0.88 -19.28
CA TYR A 32 -17.83 1.15 -20.62
C TYR A 32 -17.27 2.41 -21.28
N MET A 33 -16.54 3.23 -20.54
CA MET A 33 -15.90 4.44 -21.06
C MET A 33 -14.48 4.16 -21.53
N ASN A 34 -13.89 5.07 -22.31
CA ASN A 34 -12.51 4.97 -22.81
C ASN A 34 -11.48 5.40 -21.75
N PHE A 35 -11.50 4.73 -20.59
CA PHE A 35 -10.46 4.89 -19.56
C PHE A 35 -9.42 3.78 -19.69
N ALA A 36 -8.15 4.13 -19.53
CA ALA A 36 -7.07 3.15 -19.41
C ALA A 36 -6.96 2.59 -17.97
N GLY A 37 -7.48 3.32 -16.99
CA GLY A 37 -7.47 2.98 -15.60
C GLY A 37 -7.74 4.20 -14.72
N PHE A 38 -7.61 4.04 -13.41
CA PHE A 38 -7.81 5.13 -12.46
C PHE A 38 -7.02 4.91 -11.16
N ALA A 39 -6.62 6.00 -10.52
CA ALA A 39 -6.03 5.96 -9.19
C ALA A 39 -7.14 6.06 -8.12
N VAL A 40 -6.94 5.37 -7.00
CA VAL A 40 -7.88 5.33 -5.88
C VAL A 40 -7.20 5.84 -4.62
N THR A 41 -7.84 6.77 -3.92
CA THR A 41 -7.37 7.27 -2.62
C THR A 41 -8.44 7.09 -1.54
N LYS A 42 -8.18 7.59 -0.34
CA LYS A 42 -9.15 7.54 0.77
C LYS A 42 -10.46 8.25 0.37
N PRO A 43 -11.63 7.70 0.76
CA PRO A 43 -11.82 6.51 1.62
C PRO A 43 -11.92 5.20 0.84
N ASN A 44 -11.78 5.18 -0.49
CA ASN A 44 -12.25 4.13 -1.39
C ASN A 44 -11.28 2.94 -1.59
N LYS A 45 -10.00 3.01 -1.11
CA LYS A 45 -8.96 2.00 -1.39
C LYS A 45 -9.33 0.55 -1.02
N VAL A 46 -10.12 0.35 0.03
CA VAL A 46 -10.58 -0.98 0.46
C VAL A 46 -11.83 -1.37 -0.30
N LYS A 47 -12.83 -0.48 -0.33
CA LYS A 47 -14.14 -0.80 -0.92
C LYS A 47 -14.09 -1.03 -2.42
N VAL A 48 -13.16 -0.41 -3.14
CA VAL A 48 -13.01 -0.59 -4.59
C VAL A 48 -12.76 -2.04 -4.99
N LEU A 49 -12.15 -2.84 -4.10
CA LEU A 49 -11.84 -4.26 -4.36
C LEU A 49 -13.08 -5.08 -4.74
N GLU A 50 -14.25 -4.73 -4.18
CA GLU A 50 -15.53 -5.40 -4.44
C GLU A 50 -15.97 -5.30 -5.92
N TYR A 51 -15.42 -4.34 -6.65
CA TYR A 51 -15.83 -4.01 -8.03
C TYR A 51 -14.75 -4.35 -9.08
N LEU A 52 -13.64 -4.95 -8.66
CA LEU A 52 -12.53 -5.33 -9.54
C LEU A 52 -12.65 -6.80 -9.97
N ASP A 53 -12.13 -7.12 -11.15
CA ASP A 53 -12.20 -8.47 -11.70
C ASP A 53 -11.02 -9.33 -11.23
N GLU A 54 -9.85 -8.71 -11.05
CA GLU A 54 -8.62 -9.37 -10.64
C GLU A 54 -7.81 -8.47 -9.71
N LEU A 55 -7.02 -9.07 -8.84
CA LEU A 55 -6.10 -8.37 -7.93
C LEU A 55 -4.67 -8.89 -8.13
N ASP A 56 -3.71 -7.97 -8.15
CA ASP A 56 -2.32 -8.33 -8.00
C ASP A 56 -2.09 -9.03 -6.65
N PRO A 57 -1.19 -10.04 -6.55
CA PRO A 57 -1.00 -10.80 -5.31
C PRO A 57 -0.67 -9.96 -4.07
N LEU A 58 0.08 -8.88 -4.22
CA LEU A 58 0.35 -7.97 -3.10
C LEU A 58 -0.89 -7.15 -2.75
N CYS A 59 -1.62 -6.65 -3.74
CA CYS A 59 -2.87 -5.93 -3.56
C CYS A 59 -3.93 -6.78 -2.83
N GLU A 60 -4.08 -8.04 -3.22
CA GLU A 60 -4.98 -9.00 -2.60
C GLU A 60 -4.63 -9.21 -1.12
N LYS A 61 -3.37 -9.51 -0.82
CA LYS A 61 -2.89 -9.71 0.56
C LYS A 61 -2.99 -8.46 1.43
N MET A 62 -2.80 -7.27 0.86
CA MET A 62 -2.94 -5.99 1.56
C MET A 62 -4.40 -5.60 1.81
N GLY A 63 -5.34 -6.17 1.06
CA GLY A 63 -6.75 -5.82 1.15
C GLY A 63 -7.05 -4.36 0.77
N ALA A 64 -6.25 -3.75 -0.11
CA ALA A 64 -6.45 -2.37 -0.56
C ALA A 64 -5.78 -2.11 -1.91
N SER A 65 -6.48 -1.41 -2.82
CA SER A 65 -5.95 -0.96 -4.11
C SER A 65 -5.85 0.56 -4.15
N ASN A 66 -4.74 1.07 -4.67
CA ASN A 66 -4.58 2.50 -4.99
C ASN A 66 -4.51 2.77 -6.49
N THR A 67 -4.41 1.74 -7.31
CA THR A 67 -4.27 1.84 -8.76
C THR A 67 -5.07 0.73 -9.43
N VAL A 68 -5.91 1.09 -10.37
CA VAL A 68 -6.68 0.14 -11.18
C VAL A 68 -6.34 0.33 -12.65
N VAL A 69 -6.00 -0.75 -13.32
CA VAL A 69 -5.71 -0.77 -14.76
C VAL A 69 -6.83 -1.50 -15.47
N LYS A 70 -7.31 -0.95 -16.58
CA LYS A 70 -8.24 -1.63 -17.47
C LYS A 70 -7.48 -2.34 -18.57
N THR A 71 -7.64 -3.66 -18.66
CA THR A 71 -6.99 -4.46 -19.69
C THR A 71 -7.64 -4.23 -21.07
N PRO A 72 -6.97 -4.64 -22.17
CA PRO A 72 -7.60 -4.59 -23.50
C PRO A 72 -8.90 -5.37 -23.61
N GLU A 73 -9.07 -6.42 -22.80
CA GLU A 73 -10.28 -7.24 -22.72
C GLU A 73 -11.38 -6.60 -21.86
N GLY A 74 -11.12 -5.43 -21.26
CA GLY A 74 -12.05 -4.66 -20.45
C GLY A 74 -12.09 -5.05 -18.97
N LYS A 75 -11.23 -5.96 -18.49
CA LYS A 75 -11.12 -6.31 -17.07
C LYS A 75 -10.46 -5.18 -16.28
N LEU A 76 -10.91 -4.98 -15.05
CA LEU A 76 -10.33 -4.05 -14.09
C LEU A 76 -9.42 -4.83 -13.12
N VAL A 77 -8.13 -4.56 -13.17
CA VAL A 77 -7.12 -5.21 -12.34
C VAL A 77 -6.59 -4.23 -11.30
N GLY A 78 -6.70 -4.60 -10.03
CA GLY A 78 -6.26 -3.78 -8.90
C GLY A 78 -4.82 -4.03 -8.50
N TYR A 79 -4.09 -2.95 -8.24
CA TYR A 79 -2.70 -2.94 -7.76
C TYR A 79 -2.58 -2.09 -6.51
N ASN A 80 -1.55 -2.39 -5.70
CA ASN A 80 -1.10 -1.49 -4.65
C ASN A 80 0.34 -1.02 -4.93
N THR A 81 0.45 0.15 -5.55
CA THR A 81 1.74 0.72 -5.96
C THR A 81 2.43 1.49 -4.83
N ASP A 82 1.77 1.78 -3.71
CA ASP A 82 2.38 2.44 -2.56
C ASP A 82 3.46 1.53 -1.95
N GLY A 83 3.13 0.25 -1.71
CA GLY A 83 4.08 -0.74 -1.18
C GLY A 83 5.23 -1.02 -2.14
N ILE A 84 4.93 -1.28 -3.42
CA ILE A 84 5.96 -1.53 -4.45
C ILE A 84 6.89 -0.33 -4.62
N GLY A 85 6.33 0.88 -4.66
CA GLY A 85 7.10 2.11 -4.80
C GLY A 85 8.05 2.33 -3.63
N PHE A 86 7.58 2.07 -2.41
CA PHE A 86 8.40 2.12 -1.19
C PHE A 86 9.58 1.13 -1.25
N ILE A 87 9.33 -0.15 -1.57
CA ILE A 87 10.39 -1.17 -1.68
C ILE A 87 11.43 -0.76 -2.73
N ARG A 88 11.00 -0.36 -3.91
CA ARG A 88 11.92 0.08 -4.98
C ARG A 88 12.76 1.28 -4.58
N SER A 89 12.21 2.24 -3.84
CA SER A 89 12.96 3.38 -3.32
C SER A 89 14.00 2.94 -2.29
N MET A 90 13.63 2.04 -1.38
CA MET A 90 14.55 1.47 -0.40
C MET A 90 15.73 0.76 -1.07
N GLU A 91 15.47 -0.08 -2.06
CA GLU A 91 16.50 -0.85 -2.77
C GLU A 91 17.38 0.04 -3.66
N ARG A 92 16.75 0.87 -4.50
CA ARG A 92 17.47 1.67 -5.51
C ARG A 92 18.19 2.87 -4.90
N ASP A 93 17.49 3.64 -4.08
CA ASP A 93 17.97 4.92 -3.58
C ASP A 93 18.64 4.77 -2.19
N GLY A 94 18.14 3.85 -1.37
CA GLY A 94 18.68 3.54 -0.04
C GLY A 94 19.72 2.43 -0.02
N ASN A 95 19.89 1.69 -1.11
CA ASN A 95 20.73 0.50 -1.20
C ASN A 95 20.48 -0.52 -0.06
N VAL A 96 19.20 -0.67 0.32
CA VAL A 96 18.72 -1.55 1.39
C VAL A 96 18.20 -2.84 0.77
N LYS A 97 18.78 -3.98 1.12
CA LYS A 97 18.23 -5.29 0.77
C LYS A 97 17.17 -5.69 1.79
N ILE A 98 15.95 -5.87 1.34
CA ILE A 98 14.79 -6.00 2.23
C ILE A 98 14.90 -7.26 3.11
N ASP A 99 15.31 -8.39 2.56
CA ASP A 99 15.42 -9.69 3.21
C ASP A 99 16.64 -9.85 4.14
N GLU A 100 17.57 -8.91 4.12
CA GLU A 100 18.73 -8.91 5.00
C GLU A 100 18.54 -8.08 6.27
N ASN A 101 17.44 -7.29 6.36
CA ASN A 101 17.27 -6.25 7.37
C ASN A 101 16.14 -6.51 8.36
N THR A 102 16.24 -5.86 9.51
CA THR A 102 15.23 -5.75 10.57
C THR A 102 14.76 -4.31 10.65
N TYR A 103 13.45 -4.11 10.77
CA TYR A 103 12.81 -2.80 10.66
C TYR A 103 12.12 -2.39 11.96
N PHE A 104 12.15 -1.11 12.28
CA PHE A 104 11.35 -0.49 13.32
C PHE A 104 10.46 0.57 12.69
N CYS A 105 9.15 0.36 12.70
CA CYS A 105 8.18 1.26 12.07
C CYS A 105 7.39 2.04 13.12
N ILE A 106 7.40 3.36 13.01
CA ILE A 106 6.62 4.29 13.82
C ILE A 106 5.43 4.75 13.00
N GLY A 107 4.23 4.33 13.41
CA GLY A 107 2.97 4.61 12.69
C GLY A 107 2.41 3.40 11.97
N SER A 108 1.15 3.05 12.25
CA SER A 108 0.40 1.92 11.70
C SER A 108 -0.81 2.34 10.85
N GLY A 109 -0.89 3.62 10.49
CA GLY A 109 -1.88 4.17 9.58
C GLY A 109 -1.73 3.63 8.15
N GLY A 110 -2.44 4.21 7.19
CA GLY A 110 -2.44 3.73 5.80
C GLY A 110 -1.06 3.58 5.17
N ALA A 111 -0.13 4.52 5.41
CA ALA A 111 1.25 4.44 4.93
C ALA A 111 2.03 3.33 5.65
N GLY A 112 2.00 3.30 7.00
CA GLY A 112 2.67 2.26 7.78
C GLY A 112 2.18 0.86 7.44
N ARG A 113 0.87 0.68 7.26
CA ARG A 113 0.27 -0.57 6.80
C ARG A 113 0.82 -1.00 5.44
N ALA A 114 0.85 -0.09 4.46
CA ALA A 114 1.37 -0.39 3.14
C ALA A 114 2.86 -0.77 3.17
N MET A 115 3.67 0.00 3.91
CA MET A 115 5.11 -0.22 4.04
C MET A 115 5.42 -1.55 4.75
N CYS A 116 4.82 -1.80 5.93
CA CYS A 116 5.07 -3.02 6.70
C CYS A 116 4.58 -4.28 5.99
N SER A 117 3.42 -4.23 5.32
CA SER A 117 2.91 -5.34 4.51
C SER A 117 3.83 -5.64 3.33
N ALA A 118 4.32 -4.60 2.64
CA ALA A 118 5.29 -4.79 1.56
C ALA A 118 6.61 -5.38 2.06
N LEU A 119 7.16 -4.89 3.18
CA LEU A 119 8.36 -5.45 3.80
C LEU A 119 8.19 -6.95 4.12
N ALA A 120 7.06 -7.34 4.70
CA ALA A 120 6.78 -8.74 5.00
C ALA A 120 6.65 -9.59 3.73
N TYR A 121 6.01 -9.06 2.67
CA TYR A 121 5.86 -9.73 1.38
C TYR A 121 7.22 -9.95 0.70
N TYR A 122 8.14 -8.99 0.80
CA TYR A 122 9.49 -9.05 0.22
C TYR A 122 10.54 -9.66 1.16
N GLY A 123 10.13 -10.30 2.25
CA GLY A 123 10.97 -11.18 3.05
C GLY A 123 11.77 -10.50 4.16
N ALA A 124 11.32 -9.35 4.68
CA ALA A 124 11.96 -8.74 5.86
C ALA A 124 12.15 -9.74 7.01
N LYS A 125 13.31 -9.70 7.66
CA LYS A 125 13.63 -10.63 8.77
C LYS A 125 12.74 -10.42 9.97
N LYS A 126 12.49 -9.15 10.32
CA LYS A 126 11.66 -8.74 11.46
C LYS A 126 11.15 -7.32 11.27
N ILE A 127 9.93 -7.06 11.74
CA ILE A 127 9.31 -5.75 11.68
C ILE A 127 8.70 -5.45 13.07
N TYR A 128 9.30 -4.52 13.79
CA TYR A 128 8.75 -3.97 15.02
C TYR A 128 7.82 -2.80 14.67
N ILE A 129 6.61 -2.77 15.23
CA ILE A 129 5.60 -1.78 14.89
C ILE A 129 5.06 -1.12 16.15
N THR A 130 5.13 0.20 16.22
CA THR A 130 4.57 1.01 17.29
C THR A 130 3.69 2.14 16.74
N ASP A 131 2.66 2.51 17.48
CA ASP A 131 1.77 3.64 17.18
C ASP A 131 1.22 4.18 18.49
N VAL A 132 0.83 5.45 18.51
CA VAL A 132 0.07 6.04 19.63
C VAL A 132 -1.30 5.39 19.77
N PHE A 133 -1.86 4.86 18.69
CA PHE A 133 -3.08 4.04 18.67
C PHE A 133 -2.69 2.56 18.67
N GLU A 134 -2.41 2.01 19.85
CA GLU A 134 -1.93 0.62 20.01
C GLU A 134 -2.79 -0.43 19.31
N GLU A 135 -4.11 -0.27 19.34
CA GLU A 135 -5.02 -1.22 18.68
C GLU A 135 -4.80 -1.27 17.15
N SER A 136 -4.43 -0.14 16.54
CA SER A 136 -4.07 -0.11 15.10
C SER A 136 -2.79 -0.90 14.81
N SER A 137 -1.77 -0.76 15.66
CA SER A 137 -0.50 -1.51 15.50
C SER A 137 -0.66 -2.99 15.81
N LYS A 138 -1.44 -3.37 16.82
CA LYS A 138 -1.78 -4.78 17.10
C LYS A 138 -2.51 -5.43 15.94
N SER A 139 -3.55 -4.76 15.41
CA SER A 139 -4.29 -5.24 14.24
C SER A 139 -3.36 -5.41 13.02
N LEU A 140 -2.46 -4.45 12.78
CA LEU A 140 -1.51 -4.56 11.68
C LEU A 140 -0.54 -5.74 11.84
N VAL A 141 -0.03 -5.97 13.07
CA VAL A 141 0.84 -7.12 13.39
C VAL A 141 0.11 -8.43 13.14
N GLU A 142 -1.14 -8.55 13.59
CA GLU A 142 -1.97 -9.74 13.36
C GLU A 142 -2.19 -9.99 11.87
N ASP A 143 -2.57 -8.95 11.12
CA ASP A 143 -2.79 -9.03 9.67
C ASP A 143 -1.53 -9.47 8.92
N ILE A 144 -0.36 -8.90 9.27
CA ILE A 144 0.91 -9.28 8.64
C ILE A 144 1.25 -10.73 8.94
N ASN A 145 1.20 -11.13 10.21
CA ASN A 145 1.58 -12.48 10.62
C ASN A 145 0.64 -13.55 10.06
N LYS A 146 -0.63 -13.20 9.83
CA LYS A 146 -1.63 -14.08 9.23
C LYS A 146 -1.50 -14.19 7.71
N ASN A 147 -1.32 -13.06 7.02
CA ASN A 147 -1.48 -13.00 5.55
C ASN A 147 -0.15 -13.09 4.79
N PHE A 148 1.00 -12.84 5.45
CA PHE A 148 2.31 -12.84 4.81
C PHE A 148 3.27 -13.83 5.48
N ALA A 149 3.96 -13.40 6.54
CA ALA A 149 4.89 -14.22 7.31
C ALA A 149 4.90 -13.75 8.77
N PRO A 150 5.21 -14.64 9.75
CA PRO A 150 5.22 -14.30 11.18
C PRO A 150 6.45 -13.49 11.58
N VAL A 151 6.63 -12.34 10.93
CA VAL A 151 7.81 -11.45 11.09
C VAL A 151 7.50 -10.16 11.84
N ALA A 152 6.21 -9.84 12.06
CA ALA A 152 5.80 -8.62 12.74
C ALA A 152 5.68 -8.81 14.25
N GLU A 153 6.07 -7.77 15.02
CA GLU A 153 5.97 -7.72 16.48
C GLU A 153 5.47 -6.35 16.94
N PHE A 154 4.49 -6.34 17.82
CA PHE A 154 3.96 -5.15 18.43
C PHE A 154 4.91 -4.59 19.49
N CYS A 155 5.12 -3.27 19.46
CA CYS A 155 5.80 -2.52 20.53
C CYS A 155 4.82 -1.51 21.13
N PRO A 156 4.69 -1.44 22.47
CA PRO A 156 3.82 -0.46 23.13
C PRO A 156 4.16 0.98 22.74
N ALA A 157 3.19 1.86 22.82
CA ALA A 157 3.38 3.29 22.56
C ALA A 157 4.48 3.88 23.47
N GLY A 158 5.48 4.50 22.86
CA GLY A 158 6.63 5.08 23.58
C GLY A 158 7.71 4.07 24.01
N ASP A 159 7.55 2.77 23.75
CA ASP A 159 8.61 1.79 23.94
C ASP A 159 9.49 1.68 22.68
N PHE A 160 10.68 2.28 22.76
CA PHE A 160 11.70 2.23 21.72
C PHE A 160 12.84 1.25 22.03
N SER A 161 12.67 0.34 22.99
CA SER A 161 13.72 -0.61 23.39
C SER A 161 14.21 -1.48 22.25
N LYS A 162 13.29 -1.80 21.29
CA LYS A 162 13.55 -2.61 20.11
C LYS A 162 14.24 -1.87 18.95
N VAL A 163 14.37 -0.55 19.02
CA VAL A 163 15.10 0.24 17.99
C VAL A 163 16.55 -0.24 17.83
N LYS A 164 17.21 -0.60 18.93
CA LYS A 164 18.59 -1.11 18.89
C LYS A 164 18.77 -2.45 18.18
N GLU A 165 17.67 -3.20 17.98
CA GLU A 165 17.66 -4.47 17.25
C GLU A 165 17.36 -4.27 15.75
N ALA A 166 16.87 -3.08 15.37
CA ALA A 166 16.55 -2.74 14.00
C ALA A 166 17.77 -2.14 13.28
N THR A 167 17.92 -2.50 12.02
CA THR A 167 18.92 -1.92 11.11
C THR A 167 18.36 -0.75 10.32
N VAL A 168 17.04 -0.67 10.21
CA VAL A 168 16.32 0.40 9.50
C VAL A 168 15.17 0.91 10.37
N VAL A 169 15.06 2.23 10.51
CA VAL A 169 13.93 2.90 11.19
C VAL A 169 13.09 3.64 10.17
N LEU A 170 11.77 3.43 10.23
CA LEU A 170 10.79 4.03 9.34
C LEU A 170 9.83 4.92 10.13
N ASN A 171 9.64 6.15 9.68
CA ASN A 171 8.61 7.03 10.20
C ASN A 171 7.44 7.12 9.20
N ALA A 172 6.35 6.46 9.53
CA ALA A 172 5.08 6.46 8.78
C ALA A 172 3.98 7.23 9.55
N SER A 173 4.34 7.96 10.60
CA SER A 173 3.43 8.79 11.36
C SER A 173 3.11 10.10 10.61
N GLY A 174 2.01 10.75 10.99
CA GLY A 174 1.68 12.09 10.48
C GLY A 174 2.47 13.23 11.14
N ILE A 175 3.40 12.89 12.03
CA ILE A 175 4.26 13.84 12.76
C ILE A 175 5.67 13.61 12.23
N GLY A 176 6.14 14.57 11.42
CA GLY A 176 7.48 14.54 10.83
C GLY A 176 8.56 14.97 11.80
#